data_7db3a4ae2f85a9135cf74393cae3915b
#
_entry.id   7db3a4ae2f85a9135cf74393cae3915b
#
_cell.length_a   1.000
_cell.length_b   1.000
_cell.length_c   1.000
_cell.angle_alpha   90.00
_cell.angle_beta   90.00
_cell.angle_gamma   90.00
#
_symmetry.space_group_name_H-M   'P 1'
#
loop_
_entity.id
_entity.type
_entity.pdbx_description
1 polymer ?
#
loop_
_entity_poly.entity_id
_entity_poly.type
_entity_poly.pdbx_seq_one_letter_code
_entity_poly.pdbx_strand_id
1 'polypeptide(L)'
;MLCPFFVPTGISHSERNRPSHLAAQPLTASQKIGQAMSEKAVGSGKVTAPDVAQKVFDAIAANQFYIYSHPQALGSVQTRMEDVVQGRNPTDPFAHKPELGASLKASLRAA
;
A
#
# COMPACT_ATOMS: atom_id res chain seq x y z
N MET A 1 -10.36 -12.99 6.47
CA MET A 1 -10.11 -11.52 6.32
C MET A 1 -9.09 -11.31 5.23
N LEU A 2 -9.43 -10.60 4.14
CA LEU A 2 -8.51 -10.28 3.07
C LEU A 2 -7.58 -9.12 3.47
N CYS A 3 -6.28 -9.33 3.34
CA CYS A 3 -5.21 -8.36 3.59
C CYS A 3 -4.48 -8.08 2.26
N PRO A 4 -5.00 -7.15 1.43
CA PRO A 4 -4.39 -6.84 0.15
C PRO A 4 -3.15 -5.97 0.32
N PHE A 5 -2.19 -6.12 -0.60
CA PHE A 5 -1.10 -5.19 -0.85
C PHE A 5 -1.38 -4.43 -2.16
N PHE A 6 -0.38 -4.03 -2.93
CA PHE A 6 -0.62 -3.33 -4.19
C PHE A 6 -1.20 -4.26 -5.27
N VAL A 7 -2.46 -4.03 -5.62
CA VAL A 7 -3.18 -4.76 -6.67
C VAL A 7 -3.61 -3.73 -7.73
N PRO A 8 -3.33 -3.95 -9.02
CA PRO A 8 -3.73 -3.03 -10.09
C PRO A 8 -5.26 -2.91 -10.16
N THR A 9 -5.78 -1.84 -9.61
CA THR A 9 -7.21 -1.52 -9.59
C THR A 9 -7.39 -0.02 -9.79
N GLY A 10 -8.64 0.44 -9.89
CA GLY A 10 -8.95 1.86 -9.98
C GLY A 10 -8.92 2.63 -8.65
N ILE A 11 -8.29 2.09 -7.59
CA ILE A 11 -8.30 2.73 -6.27
C ILE A 11 -7.59 4.08 -6.26
N SER A 12 -6.52 4.24 -7.05
CA SER A 12 -5.79 5.51 -7.21
C SER A 12 -6.61 6.62 -7.89
N HIS A 13 -7.72 6.26 -8.54
CA HIS A 13 -8.63 7.19 -9.21
C HIS A 13 -9.96 7.35 -8.45
N SER A 14 -9.94 7.23 -7.13
CA SER A 14 -11.14 7.28 -6.27
C SER A 14 -11.88 8.63 -6.32
N GLU A 15 -11.20 9.71 -6.75
CA GLU A 15 -11.80 11.04 -6.94
C GLU A 15 -13.03 11.02 -7.87
N ARG A 16 -13.10 10.07 -8.82
CA ARG A 16 -14.28 9.89 -9.68
C ARG A 16 -15.57 9.61 -8.91
N ASN A 17 -15.45 9.14 -7.68
CA ASN A 17 -16.59 8.81 -6.80
C ASN A 17 -16.93 9.96 -5.86
N ARG A 18 -16.25 11.11 -5.96
CA ARG A 18 -16.55 12.28 -5.11
C ARG A 18 -17.94 12.81 -5.41
N PRO A 19 -18.78 12.99 -4.40
CA PRO A 19 -20.07 13.64 -4.58
C PRO A 19 -19.93 15.07 -5.15
N SER A 20 -20.81 15.45 -6.06
CA SER A 20 -20.73 16.76 -6.76
C SER A 20 -20.78 17.97 -5.84
N HIS A 21 -21.41 17.84 -4.67
CA HIS A 21 -21.47 18.91 -3.66
C HIS A 21 -20.17 19.07 -2.85
N LEU A 22 -19.24 18.13 -2.95
CA LEU A 22 -17.91 18.21 -2.35
C LEU A 22 -16.90 18.55 -3.45
N ALA A 23 -16.79 19.83 -3.80
CA ALA A 23 -15.86 20.27 -4.83
C ALA A 23 -14.41 19.83 -4.53
N ALA A 24 -13.73 19.36 -5.55
CA ALA A 24 -12.31 19.04 -5.44
C ALA A 24 -11.51 20.34 -5.23
N GLN A 25 -10.68 20.36 -4.19
CA GLN A 25 -9.70 21.44 -4.00
C GLN A 25 -8.47 21.16 -4.87
N PRO A 26 -7.78 22.20 -5.36
CA PRO A 26 -6.51 22.00 -6.04
C PRO A 26 -5.51 21.23 -5.16
N LEU A 27 -4.89 20.20 -5.72
CA LEU A 27 -3.90 19.41 -4.99
C LEU A 27 -2.66 20.26 -4.68
N THR A 28 -2.17 20.14 -3.45
CA THR A 28 -0.85 20.67 -3.07
C THR A 28 0.26 19.92 -3.79
N ALA A 29 1.48 20.48 -3.81
CA ALA A 29 2.64 19.80 -4.41
C ALA A 29 2.90 18.43 -3.77
N SER A 30 2.86 18.32 -2.45
CA SER A 30 3.04 17.06 -1.72
C SER A 30 1.94 16.03 -2.04
N GLN A 31 0.69 16.47 -2.20
CA GLN A 31 -0.41 15.58 -2.59
C GLN A 31 -0.23 15.05 -4.02
N LYS A 32 0.24 15.87 -4.97
CA LYS A 32 0.55 15.43 -6.33
C LYS A 32 1.65 14.36 -6.35
N ILE A 33 2.71 14.56 -5.56
CA ILE A 33 3.78 13.56 -5.41
C ILE A 33 3.22 12.26 -4.81
N GLY A 34 2.44 12.36 -3.72
CA GLY A 34 1.83 11.21 -3.07
C GLY A 34 0.90 10.43 -4.02
N GLN A 35 0.11 11.14 -4.83
CA GLN A 35 -0.75 10.51 -5.83
C GLN A 35 0.06 9.78 -6.91
N ALA A 36 1.07 10.43 -7.48
CA ALA A 36 1.93 9.80 -8.50
C ALA A 36 2.66 8.55 -7.96
N MET A 37 3.11 8.59 -6.70
CA MET A 37 3.71 7.43 -6.02
C MET A 37 2.69 6.31 -5.83
N SER A 38 1.46 6.63 -5.42
CA SER A 38 0.38 5.65 -5.25
C SER A 38 0.01 5.00 -6.58
N GLU A 39 -0.16 5.78 -7.64
CA GLU A 39 -0.44 5.29 -8.99
C GLU A 39 0.65 4.36 -9.49
N LYS A 40 1.92 4.74 -9.31
CA LYS A 40 3.05 3.88 -9.66
C LYS A 40 3.09 2.59 -8.86
N ALA A 41 2.86 2.66 -7.55
CA ALA A 41 2.86 1.49 -6.67
C ALA A 41 1.72 0.52 -7.03
N VAL A 42 0.50 1.03 -7.21
CA VAL A 42 -0.67 0.23 -7.60
C VAL A 42 -0.47 -0.35 -8.99
N GLY A 43 -0.06 0.47 -9.97
CA GLY A 43 0.13 0.03 -11.36
C GLY A 43 1.27 -0.96 -11.55
N SER A 44 2.26 -1.01 -10.65
CA SER A 44 3.36 -1.98 -10.69
C SER A 44 3.02 -3.34 -10.10
N GLY A 45 1.85 -3.50 -9.50
CA GLY A 45 1.39 -4.77 -8.92
C GLY A 45 1.29 -5.87 -9.97
N LYS A 46 1.85 -7.05 -9.64
CA LYS A 46 1.83 -8.23 -10.54
C LYS A 46 0.68 -9.19 -10.24
N VAL A 47 0.11 -9.10 -9.05
CA VAL A 47 -1.03 -9.93 -8.64
C VAL A 47 -2.30 -9.21 -9.07
N THR A 48 -3.08 -9.85 -9.92
CA THR A 48 -4.29 -9.26 -10.50
C THR A 48 -5.51 -9.37 -9.56
N ALA A 49 -6.56 -8.60 -9.82
CA ALA A 49 -7.80 -8.73 -9.06
C ALA A 49 -8.45 -10.13 -9.16
N PRO A 50 -8.47 -10.82 -10.34
CA PRO A 50 -8.87 -12.22 -10.42
C PRO A 50 -8.04 -13.17 -9.56
N ASP A 51 -6.70 -12.99 -9.50
CA ASP A 51 -5.83 -13.81 -8.64
C ASP A 51 -6.19 -13.65 -7.17
N VAL A 52 -6.48 -12.41 -6.75
CA VAL A 52 -6.91 -12.12 -5.38
C VAL A 52 -8.27 -12.76 -5.09
N ALA A 53 -9.21 -12.68 -6.03
CA ALA A 53 -10.52 -13.33 -5.89
C ALA A 53 -10.37 -14.85 -5.74
N GLN A 54 -9.52 -15.50 -6.56
CA GLN A 54 -9.26 -16.93 -6.42
C GLN A 54 -8.70 -17.29 -5.05
N LYS A 55 -7.72 -16.51 -4.53
CA LYS A 55 -7.20 -16.71 -3.16
C LYS A 55 -8.29 -16.63 -2.09
N VAL A 56 -9.30 -15.78 -2.28
CA VAL A 56 -10.43 -15.69 -1.35
C VAL A 56 -11.27 -16.98 -1.39
N PHE A 57 -11.60 -17.48 -2.57
CA PHE A 57 -12.35 -18.75 -2.69
C PHE A 57 -11.58 -19.93 -2.10
N ASP A 58 -10.29 -20.02 -2.39
CA ASP A 58 -9.42 -21.08 -1.85
C ASP A 58 -9.37 -21.03 -0.31
N ALA A 59 -9.24 -19.83 0.25
CA ALA A 59 -9.21 -19.63 1.70
C ALA A 59 -10.55 -19.97 2.38
N ILE A 60 -11.68 -19.67 1.72
CA ILE A 60 -13.01 -20.06 2.21
C ILE A 60 -13.10 -21.59 2.25
N ALA A 61 -12.71 -22.26 1.15
CA ALA A 61 -12.72 -23.72 1.07
C ALA A 61 -11.80 -24.38 2.12
N ALA A 62 -10.66 -23.74 2.43
CA ALA A 62 -9.68 -24.20 3.43
C ALA A 62 -10.01 -23.74 4.87
N ASN A 63 -11.10 -23.02 5.10
CA ASN A 63 -11.44 -22.40 6.38
C ASN A 63 -10.29 -21.53 6.96
N GLN A 64 -9.59 -20.80 6.09
CA GLN A 64 -8.45 -19.94 6.45
C GLN A 64 -8.92 -18.52 6.73
N PHE A 65 -8.57 -17.98 7.92
CA PHE A 65 -9.03 -16.64 8.30
C PHE A 65 -8.24 -15.51 7.63
N TYR A 66 -6.90 -15.57 7.66
CA TYR A 66 -6.06 -14.53 7.04
C TYR A 66 -5.72 -14.89 5.59
N ILE A 67 -6.05 -13.98 4.67
CA ILE A 67 -5.87 -14.15 3.23
C ILE A 67 -4.92 -13.07 2.73
N TYR A 68 -3.69 -13.44 2.41
CA TYR A 68 -2.66 -12.49 1.96
C TYR A 68 -2.55 -12.50 0.44
N SER A 69 -2.76 -11.33 -0.19
CA SER A 69 -2.53 -11.20 -1.63
C SER A 69 -1.04 -11.35 -1.97
N HIS A 70 -0.15 -10.89 -1.08
CA HIS A 70 1.30 -10.86 -1.25
C HIS A 70 2.00 -11.40 0.01
N PRO A 71 2.16 -12.72 0.18
CA PRO A 71 2.79 -13.31 1.37
C PRO A 71 4.21 -12.77 1.64
N GLN A 72 4.95 -12.39 0.59
CA GLN A 72 6.29 -11.80 0.71
C GLN A 72 6.32 -10.46 1.45
N ALA A 73 5.18 -9.77 1.58
CA ALA A 73 5.09 -8.52 2.34
C ALA A 73 4.99 -8.74 3.86
N LEU A 74 4.81 -9.98 4.32
CA LEU A 74 4.64 -10.29 5.75
C LEU A 74 5.88 -9.98 6.60
N GLY A 75 7.07 -9.94 6.01
CA GLY A 75 8.29 -9.57 6.73
C GLY A 75 8.22 -8.18 7.38
N SER A 76 7.61 -7.21 6.71
CA SER A 76 7.41 -5.87 7.28
C SER A 76 6.40 -5.86 8.42
N VAL A 77 5.37 -6.70 8.33
CA VAL A 77 4.37 -6.88 9.40
C VAL A 77 5.03 -7.50 10.63
N GLN A 78 5.82 -8.55 10.43
CA GLN A 78 6.56 -9.21 11.51
C GLN A 78 7.48 -8.21 12.23
N THR A 79 8.32 -7.49 11.49
CA THR A 79 9.22 -6.47 12.07
C THR A 79 8.43 -5.45 12.91
N ARG A 80 7.30 -4.97 12.40
CA ARG A 80 6.45 -4.02 13.11
C ARG A 80 5.88 -4.60 14.40
N MET A 81 5.43 -5.85 14.38
CA MET A 81 4.90 -6.52 15.56
C MET A 81 5.98 -6.78 16.59
N GLU A 82 7.20 -7.14 16.17
CA GLU A 82 8.34 -7.29 17.06
C GLU A 82 8.73 -5.97 17.74
N ASP A 83 8.73 -4.83 17.00
CA ASP A 83 8.95 -3.51 17.57
C ASP A 83 7.94 -3.21 18.70
N VAL A 84 6.66 -3.49 18.45
CA VAL A 84 5.58 -3.28 19.42
C VAL A 84 5.79 -4.15 20.67
N VAL A 85 6.01 -5.45 20.47
CA VAL A 85 6.16 -6.41 21.59
C VAL A 85 7.39 -6.10 22.47
N GLN A 86 8.47 -5.60 21.83
CA GLN A 86 9.71 -5.27 22.53
C GLN A 86 9.79 -3.81 22.99
N GLY A 87 8.73 -3.00 22.79
CA GLY A 87 8.70 -1.60 23.16
C GLY A 87 9.74 -0.73 22.44
N ARG A 88 10.18 -1.15 21.24
CA ARG A 88 11.13 -0.39 20.42
C ARG A 88 10.45 0.71 19.61
N ASN A 89 11.20 1.74 19.25
CA ASN A 89 10.76 2.67 18.22
C ASN A 89 10.57 1.94 16.88
N PRO A 90 9.62 2.41 16.03
CA PRO A 90 9.39 1.79 14.72
C PRO A 90 10.66 1.70 13.88
N THR A 91 10.98 0.52 13.40
CA THR A 91 12.05 0.29 12.42
C THR A 91 11.73 1.05 11.14
N ASP A 92 12.71 1.76 10.57
CA ASP A 92 12.55 2.46 9.29
C ASP A 92 12.21 1.43 8.19
N PRO A 93 11.04 1.55 7.53
CA PRO A 93 10.64 0.62 6.47
C PRO A 93 11.58 0.63 5.26
N PHE A 94 12.41 1.67 5.13
CA PHE A 94 13.42 1.79 4.07
C PHE A 94 14.84 1.40 4.50
N ALA A 95 15.02 0.85 5.71
CA ALA A 95 16.34 0.48 6.21
C ALA A 95 17.10 -0.48 5.28
N HIS A 96 16.36 -1.34 4.55
CA HIS A 96 16.92 -2.27 3.56
C HIS A 96 17.07 -1.68 2.14
N LYS A 97 16.60 -0.45 1.92
CA LYS A 97 16.69 0.32 0.65
C LYS A 97 16.88 1.80 0.96
N PRO A 98 18.00 2.19 1.58
CA PRO A 98 18.23 3.55 2.06
C PRO A 98 18.19 4.61 0.94
N GLU A 99 18.63 4.23 -0.27
CA GLU A 99 18.57 5.10 -1.45
C GLU A 99 17.13 5.49 -1.82
N LEU A 100 16.18 4.57 -1.67
CA LEU A 100 14.76 4.86 -1.91
C LEU A 100 14.22 5.83 -0.86
N GLY A 101 14.52 5.60 0.41
CA GLY A 101 14.14 6.50 1.50
C GLY A 101 14.71 7.91 1.31
N ALA A 102 15.97 8.02 0.89
CA ALA A 102 16.62 9.30 0.60
C ALA A 102 15.96 10.03 -0.58
N SER A 103 15.68 9.31 -1.67
CA SER A 103 14.98 9.86 -2.86
C SER A 103 13.60 10.40 -2.50
N LEU A 104 12.81 9.68 -1.71
CA LEU A 104 11.50 10.12 -1.27
C LEU A 104 11.57 11.37 -0.39
N LYS A 105 12.51 11.42 0.56
CA LYS A 105 12.73 12.60 1.40
C LYS A 105 13.15 13.81 0.59
N ALA A 106 14.01 13.64 -0.42
CA ALA A 106 14.42 14.71 -1.33
C ALA A 106 13.24 15.26 -2.13
N SER A 107 12.41 14.40 -2.71
CA SER A 107 11.23 14.79 -3.47
C SER A 107 10.23 15.58 -2.63
N LEU A 108 10.02 15.19 -1.37
CA LEU A 108 9.11 15.89 -0.45
C LEU A 108 9.65 17.25 0.02
N ARG A 109 10.98 17.43 0.06
CA ARG A 109 11.60 18.72 0.43
C ARG A 109 11.61 19.73 -0.71
N ALA A 110 11.57 19.23 -1.96
CA ALA A 110 11.55 20.06 -3.17
C ALA A 110 10.12 20.51 -3.56
N ALA A 111 9.10 20.02 -2.87
CA ALA A 111 7.68 20.30 -3.13
C ALA A 111 7.15 21.45 -2.28
#